data_3671e5c6a12dbfbf83ca2d87ed5834a3
#
_entry.id   3671e5c6a12dbfbf83ca2d87ed5834a3
#
_cell.length_a   1.000
_cell.length_b   1.000
_cell.length_c   1.000
_cell.angle_alpha   90.00
_cell.angle_beta   90.00
_cell.angle_gamma   90.00
#
_symmetry.space_group_name_H-M   'P 1'
#
loop_
_entity.id
_entity.type
_entity.pdbx_description
1 polymer ?
#
loop_
_entity_poly.entity_id
_entity_poly.type
_entity_poly.pdbx_seq_one_letter_code
_entity_poly.pdbx_strand_id
1 'polypeptide(L)'
;IGSTMVGYAQAWLSDDSPLRADSVTLSPYLGVESLNPAVELAQRTDKGVFLLSSTSNPEARALQNSRLSDGRRISQSVVDYCAARNAGQVNGSVGVVVGATVAKPPRLSDLHGPVLMPGVGAQGATAADVDRIAGKGSLAMPNVSRSVLAAGPDVADLRKAALDQAKQFPLRVA
;
A
#
# COMPACT_ATOMS: atom_id res chain seq x y z
N ILE A 1 16.31 -16.37 5.33
CA ILE A 1 15.42 -15.22 5.04
C ILE A 1 14.11 -15.69 4.45
N GLY A 2 14.05 -16.62 3.49
CA GLY A 2 12.80 -17.21 2.99
C GLY A 2 11.98 -17.90 4.10
N SER A 3 12.61 -18.66 4.98
CA SER A 3 11.96 -19.26 6.14
C SER A 3 11.41 -18.21 7.13
N THR A 4 12.09 -17.08 7.28
CA THR A 4 11.61 -15.95 8.10
C THR A 4 10.32 -15.37 7.55
N MET A 5 10.16 -15.31 6.22
CA MET A 5 8.91 -14.82 5.61
C MET A 5 7.71 -15.72 5.94
N VAL A 6 7.90 -17.04 5.99
CA VAL A 6 6.85 -17.98 6.44
C VAL A 6 6.43 -17.69 7.89
N GLY A 7 7.41 -17.56 8.80
CA GLY A 7 7.13 -17.22 10.21
C GLY A 7 6.45 -15.85 10.36
N TYR A 8 6.89 -14.85 9.58
CA TYR A 8 6.26 -13.53 9.56
C TYR A 8 4.81 -13.58 9.06
N ALA A 9 4.58 -14.31 7.98
CA ALA A 9 3.24 -14.52 7.44
C ALA A 9 2.32 -15.20 8.46
N GLN A 10 2.78 -16.26 9.10
CA GLN A 10 2.02 -16.96 10.14
C GLN A 10 1.67 -16.03 11.31
N ALA A 11 2.63 -15.23 11.78
CA ALA A 11 2.41 -14.31 12.90
C ALA A 11 1.32 -13.27 12.60
N TRP A 12 1.25 -12.73 11.39
CA TRP A 12 0.34 -11.63 11.07
C TRP A 12 -0.93 -12.05 10.32
N LEU A 13 -0.89 -13.15 9.58
CA LEU A 13 -1.95 -13.52 8.64
C LEU A 13 -2.63 -14.85 8.97
N SER A 14 -2.10 -15.65 9.92
CA SER A 14 -2.81 -16.86 10.39
C SER A 14 -3.97 -16.49 11.29
N ASP A 15 -5.09 -17.20 11.16
CA ASP A 15 -6.28 -17.03 12.02
C ASP A 15 -6.02 -17.45 13.47
N ASP A 16 -5.09 -18.40 13.68
CA ASP A 16 -4.72 -18.89 15.02
C ASP A 16 -3.72 -17.98 15.74
N SER A 17 -3.20 -16.95 15.06
CA SER A 17 -2.20 -16.08 15.67
C SER A 17 -2.83 -15.02 16.59
N PRO A 18 -2.29 -14.83 17.80
CA PRO A 18 -2.71 -13.73 18.67
C PRO A 18 -2.34 -12.34 18.11
N LEU A 19 -1.43 -12.28 17.13
CA LEU A 19 -1.00 -11.05 16.45
C LEU A 19 -1.72 -10.82 15.14
N ARG A 20 -2.70 -11.66 14.79
CA ARG A 20 -3.37 -11.58 13.49
C ARG A 20 -3.91 -10.17 13.19
N ALA A 21 -3.72 -9.75 11.96
CA ALA A 21 -4.23 -8.51 11.39
C ALA A 21 -5.01 -8.79 10.12
N ASP A 22 -5.87 -7.85 9.72
CA ASP A 22 -6.62 -7.95 8.46
C ASP A 22 -5.74 -7.72 7.24
N SER A 23 -4.65 -6.97 7.42
CA SER A 23 -3.66 -6.76 6.36
C SER A 23 -2.29 -6.39 6.92
N VAL A 24 -1.25 -6.59 6.11
CA VAL A 24 0.14 -6.26 6.48
C VAL A 24 0.91 -5.68 5.29
N THR A 25 1.83 -4.76 5.58
CA THR A 25 2.76 -4.23 4.57
C THR A 25 4.00 -5.10 4.46
N LEU A 26 4.49 -5.32 3.24
CA LEU A 26 5.62 -6.18 2.93
C LEU A 26 6.65 -5.46 2.05
N SER A 27 7.94 -5.64 2.34
CA SER A 27 9.03 -5.09 1.54
C SER A 27 9.59 -6.14 0.56
N PRO A 28 9.55 -5.88 -0.76
CA PRO A 28 10.04 -6.81 -1.77
C PRO A 28 11.56 -6.69 -2.02
N TYR A 29 12.33 -6.26 -1.04
CA TYR A 29 13.78 -6.00 -1.19
C TYR A 29 14.57 -7.23 -1.68
N LEU A 30 14.14 -8.44 -1.31
CA LEU A 30 14.76 -9.70 -1.72
C LEU A 30 14.19 -10.30 -3.01
N GLY A 31 13.43 -9.52 -3.76
CA GLY A 31 12.65 -9.98 -4.90
C GLY A 31 11.19 -10.22 -4.51
N VAL A 32 10.29 -9.88 -5.41
CA VAL A 32 8.84 -9.91 -5.12
C VAL A 32 8.33 -11.32 -4.87
N GLU A 33 8.89 -12.33 -5.53
CA GLU A 33 8.52 -13.74 -5.35
C GLU A 33 8.89 -14.28 -3.96
N SER A 34 9.86 -13.67 -3.27
CA SER A 34 10.17 -14.03 -1.88
C SER A 34 9.00 -13.82 -0.92
N LEU A 35 8.01 -13.05 -1.33
CA LEU A 35 6.80 -12.74 -0.57
C LEU A 35 5.64 -13.72 -0.83
N ASN A 36 5.80 -14.67 -1.76
CA ASN A 36 4.75 -15.64 -2.10
C ASN A 36 4.11 -16.32 -0.88
N PRO A 37 4.87 -16.78 0.14
CA PRO A 37 4.25 -17.43 1.31
C PRO A 37 3.26 -16.51 2.05
N ALA A 38 3.54 -15.22 2.13
CA ALA A 38 2.65 -14.26 2.79
C ALA A 38 1.43 -13.92 1.92
N VAL A 39 1.63 -13.72 0.61
CA VAL A 39 0.55 -13.44 -0.34
C VAL A 39 -0.43 -14.62 -0.39
N GLU A 40 0.07 -15.84 -0.51
CA GLU A 40 -0.75 -17.04 -0.57
C GLU A 40 -1.51 -17.30 0.75
N LEU A 41 -0.87 -17.05 1.90
CA LEU A 41 -1.55 -17.17 3.18
C LEU A 41 -2.66 -16.13 3.32
N ALA A 42 -2.40 -14.87 2.98
CA ALA A 42 -3.40 -13.81 3.00
C ALA A 42 -4.62 -14.16 2.14
N GLN A 43 -4.41 -14.63 0.92
CA GLN A 43 -5.49 -15.06 0.04
C GLN A 43 -6.30 -16.24 0.58
N ARG A 44 -5.66 -17.18 1.29
CA ARG A 44 -6.36 -18.33 1.91
C ARG A 44 -7.13 -17.97 3.17
N THR A 45 -6.73 -16.93 3.89
CA THR A 45 -7.34 -16.49 5.15
C THR A 45 -8.23 -15.25 5.00
N ASP A 46 -8.57 -14.89 3.74
CA ASP A 46 -9.38 -13.71 3.39
C ASP A 46 -8.82 -12.40 3.97
N LYS A 47 -7.49 -12.25 3.89
CA LYS A 47 -6.74 -11.07 4.36
C LYS A 47 -5.99 -10.39 3.22
N GLY A 48 -5.49 -9.19 3.48
CA GLY A 48 -4.78 -8.39 2.49
C GLY A 48 -3.29 -8.25 2.76
N VAL A 49 -2.55 -7.95 1.71
CA VAL A 49 -1.16 -7.52 1.79
C VAL A 49 -0.94 -6.27 0.96
N PHE A 50 -0.02 -5.41 1.40
CA PHE A 50 0.42 -4.23 0.66
C PHE A 50 1.93 -4.32 0.41
N LEU A 51 2.33 -4.47 -0.85
CA LEU A 51 3.74 -4.53 -1.22
C LEU A 51 4.30 -3.12 -1.47
N LEU A 52 5.44 -2.79 -0.88
CA LEU A 52 6.11 -1.51 -1.11
C LEU A 52 6.59 -1.43 -2.57
N SER A 53 5.99 -0.53 -3.35
CA SER A 53 6.34 -0.31 -4.75
C SER A 53 7.14 0.98 -4.92
N SER A 54 6.59 2.12 -4.51
CA SER A 54 7.23 3.43 -4.67
C SER A 54 6.98 4.29 -3.45
N THR A 55 8.03 4.59 -2.71
CA THR A 55 7.95 5.36 -1.45
C THR A 55 8.45 6.79 -1.62
N SER A 56 8.07 7.69 -0.71
CA SER A 56 8.38 9.11 -0.81
C SER A 56 9.80 9.48 -0.38
N ASN A 57 10.52 8.60 0.32
CA ASN A 57 11.87 8.88 0.81
C ASN A 57 12.88 8.97 -0.35
N PRO A 58 13.78 9.98 -0.35
CA PRO A 58 14.69 10.24 -1.46
C PRO A 58 15.64 9.07 -1.77
N GLU A 59 16.10 8.35 -0.77
CA GLU A 59 17.06 7.25 -0.88
C GLU A 59 16.50 6.06 -1.67
N ALA A 60 15.19 5.83 -1.58
CA ALA A 60 14.53 4.74 -2.27
C ALA A 60 14.58 4.88 -3.80
N ARG A 61 14.79 6.09 -4.34
CA ARG A 61 14.77 6.36 -5.77
C ARG A 61 15.81 5.56 -6.54
N ALA A 62 16.99 5.36 -5.97
CA ALA A 62 18.05 4.59 -6.59
C ALA A 62 17.63 3.15 -6.88
N LEU A 63 16.96 2.49 -5.90
CA LEU A 63 16.46 1.14 -6.05
C LEU A 63 15.16 1.09 -6.88
N GLN A 64 14.15 1.85 -6.47
CA GLN A 64 12.79 1.72 -7.00
C GLN A 64 12.65 2.21 -8.45
N ASN A 65 13.52 3.14 -8.90
CA ASN A 65 13.58 3.61 -10.29
C ASN A 65 14.59 2.86 -11.15
N SER A 66 15.40 1.97 -10.58
CA SER A 66 16.28 1.08 -11.36
C SER A 66 15.45 0.23 -12.33
N ARG A 67 16.08 -0.16 -13.43
CA ARG A 67 15.41 -0.91 -14.50
C ARG A 67 15.88 -2.35 -14.52
N LEU A 68 14.92 -3.23 -14.75
CA LEU A 68 15.16 -4.63 -15.09
C LEU A 68 15.68 -4.75 -16.53
N SER A 69 16.14 -5.93 -16.91
CA SER A 69 16.63 -6.23 -18.28
C SER A 69 15.58 -5.99 -19.37
N ASP A 70 14.30 -6.09 -19.04
CA ASP A 70 13.16 -5.80 -19.93
C ASP A 70 12.79 -4.30 -19.99
N GLY A 71 13.55 -3.43 -19.32
CA GLY A 71 13.35 -1.99 -19.28
C GLY A 71 12.31 -1.48 -18.28
N ARG A 72 11.55 -2.35 -17.64
CA ARG A 72 10.59 -1.94 -16.59
C ARG A 72 11.32 -1.46 -15.34
N ARG A 73 10.76 -0.46 -14.64
CA ARG A 73 11.26 -0.06 -13.32
C ARG A 73 10.95 -1.14 -12.28
N ILE A 74 11.79 -1.28 -11.27
CA ILE A 74 11.54 -2.19 -10.14
C ILE A 74 10.18 -1.86 -9.49
N SER A 75 9.86 -0.57 -9.28
CA SER A 75 8.55 -0.16 -8.75
C SER A 75 7.38 -0.64 -9.61
N GLN A 76 7.53 -0.67 -10.95
CA GLN A 76 6.49 -1.17 -11.84
C GLN A 76 6.37 -2.70 -11.78
N SER A 77 7.48 -3.43 -11.68
CA SER A 77 7.42 -4.89 -11.59
C SER A 77 6.71 -5.39 -10.33
N VAL A 78 6.79 -4.63 -9.22
CA VAL A 78 6.00 -4.92 -8.02
C VAL A 78 4.50 -4.75 -8.27
N VAL A 79 4.09 -3.68 -8.97
CA VAL A 79 2.68 -3.47 -9.34
C VAL A 79 2.21 -4.58 -10.28
N ASP A 80 2.99 -4.92 -11.30
CA ASP A 80 2.64 -5.96 -12.27
C ASP A 80 2.47 -7.33 -11.59
N TYR A 81 3.31 -7.64 -10.60
CA TYR A 81 3.16 -8.84 -9.78
C TYR A 81 1.83 -8.84 -9.01
N CYS A 82 1.49 -7.72 -8.33
CA CYS A 82 0.22 -7.61 -7.59
C CYS A 82 -0.99 -7.71 -8.54
N ALA A 83 -0.92 -7.07 -9.70
CA ALA A 83 -1.95 -7.14 -10.73
C ALA A 83 -2.19 -8.60 -11.19
N ALA A 84 -1.13 -9.37 -11.41
CA ALA A 84 -1.23 -10.78 -11.77
C ALA A 84 -1.92 -11.63 -10.68
N ARG A 85 -1.70 -11.31 -9.39
CA ARG A 85 -2.36 -11.99 -8.26
C ARG A 85 -3.84 -11.62 -8.11
N ASN A 86 -4.23 -10.44 -8.59
CA ASN A 86 -5.61 -9.95 -8.59
C ASN A 86 -6.38 -10.26 -9.89
N ALA A 87 -5.75 -10.95 -10.83
CA ALA A 87 -6.36 -11.22 -12.13
C ALA A 87 -7.74 -11.88 -12.01
N GLY A 88 -8.74 -11.35 -12.72
CA GLY A 88 -10.13 -11.82 -12.66
C GLY A 88 -10.95 -11.33 -11.45
N GLN A 89 -10.36 -10.51 -10.57
CA GLN A 89 -11.05 -9.91 -9.43
C GLN A 89 -11.37 -8.44 -9.72
N VAL A 90 -12.51 -7.97 -9.25
CA VAL A 90 -12.87 -6.53 -9.29
C VAL A 90 -12.07 -5.79 -8.22
N ASN A 91 -12.00 -6.36 -7.02
CA ASN A 91 -11.28 -5.82 -5.86
C ASN A 91 -10.43 -6.94 -5.24
N GLY A 92 -9.19 -7.09 -5.72
CA GLY A 92 -8.26 -8.08 -5.18
C GLY A 92 -7.67 -7.64 -3.83
N SER A 93 -7.17 -8.60 -3.07
CA SER A 93 -6.59 -8.36 -1.74
C SER A 93 -5.07 -8.07 -1.74
N VAL A 94 -4.44 -8.08 -2.91
CA VAL A 94 -3.00 -7.83 -3.05
C VAL A 94 -2.77 -6.40 -3.54
N GLY A 95 -2.51 -5.51 -2.60
CA GLY A 95 -2.32 -4.08 -2.84
C GLY A 95 -0.86 -3.67 -2.93
N VAL A 96 -0.65 -2.38 -3.16
CA VAL A 96 0.67 -1.76 -3.17
C VAL A 96 0.72 -0.53 -2.26
N VAL A 97 1.92 -0.18 -1.81
CA VAL A 97 2.20 1.10 -1.17
C VAL A 97 2.82 2.03 -2.20
N VAL A 98 2.16 3.16 -2.46
CA VAL A 98 2.67 4.23 -3.32
C VAL A 98 2.55 5.57 -2.61
N GLY A 99 3.67 6.21 -2.32
CA GLY A 99 3.69 7.51 -1.65
C GLY A 99 2.94 8.59 -2.44
N ALA A 100 2.08 9.34 -1.77
CA ALA A 100 1.26 10.37 -2.41
C ALA A 100 2.06 11.57 -2.94
N THR A 101 3.34 11.71 -2.56
CA THR A 101 4.27 12.74 -3.05
C THR A 101 5.20 12.26 -4.16
N VAL A 102 5.06 11.03 -4.63
CA VAL A 102 5.93 10.47 -5.68
C VAL A 102 5.72 11.20 -7.01
N ALA A 103 6.81 11.76 -7.54
CA ALA A 103 6.76 12.54 -8.79
C ALA A 103 6.52 11.67 -10.04
N LYS A 104 7.07 10.44 -10.06
CA LYS A 104 6.95 9.50 -11.18
C LYS A 104 6.39 8.16 -10.67
N PRO A 105 5.10 8.08 -10.34
CA PRO A 105 4.49 6.86 -9.83
C PRO A 105 4.52 5.73 -10.87
N PRO A 106 4.40 4.47 -10.45
CA PRO A 106 4.11 3.37 -11.36
C PRO A 106 2.68 3.50 -11.92
N ARG A 107 2.41 2.83 -13.04
CA ARG A 107 1.07 2.73 -13.60
C ARG A 107 0.25 1.74 -12.76
N LEU A 108 -0.95 2.15 -12.32
CA LEU A 108 -1.81 1.42 -11.41
C LEU A 108 -3.12 0.94 -12.06
N SER A 109 -3.36 1.26 -13.34
CA SER A 109 -4.63 1.00 -14.04
C SER A 109 -5.06 -0.47 -14.00
N ASP A 110 -4.10 -1.39 -14.02
CA ASP A 110 -4.34 -2.82 -14.14
C ASP A 110 -4.21 -3.56 -12.80
N LEU A 111 -4.03 -2.81 -11.69
CA LEU A 111 -3.78 -3.40 -10.37
C LEU A 111 -4.97 -4.21 -9.83
N HIS A 112 -6.19 -3.73 -10.04
CA HIS A 112 -7.42 -4.30 -9.48
C HIS A 112 -7.32 -4.64 -7.98
N GLY A 113 -6.65 -3.76 -7.22
CA GLY A 113 -6.40 -3.92 -5.79
C GLY A 113 -6.15 -2.60 -5.09
N PRO A 114 -6.08 -2.59 -3.75
CA PRO A 114 -5.96 -1.37 -2.97
C PRO A 114 -4.56 -0.73 -3.09
N VAL A 115 -4.54 0.60 -3.01
CA VAL A 115 -3.31 1.40 -3.00
C VAL A 115 -3.22 2.15 -1.69
N LEU A 116 -2.32 1.74 -0.80
CA LEU A 116 -2.01 2.46 0.43
C LEU A 116 -1.11 3.66 0.10
N MET A 117 -1.57 4.87 0.44
CA MET A 117 -0.94 6.12 0.00
C MET A 117 -0.50 6.99 1.18
N PRO A 118 0.69 6.73 1.76
CA PRO A 118 1.27 7.59 2.80
C PRO A 118 1.75 8.91 2.22
N GLY A 119 1.84 9.93 3.08
CA GLY A 119 2.39 11.25 2.73
C GLY A 119 1.34 12.34 2.55
N VAL A 120 0.07 12.04 2.79
CA VAL A 120 -1.01 13.02 2.79
C VAL A 120 -0.92 13.91 4.04
N GLY A 121 -1.24 15.18 3.90
CA GLY A 121 -1.21 16.17 4.96
C GLY A 121 0.21 16.53 5.37
N ALA A 122 0.79 15.90 6.37
CA ALA A 122 2.08 16.26 6.97
C ALA A 122 3.29 16.24 6.00
N GLN A 123 3.22 15.55 4.86
CA GLN A 123 4.24 15.60 3.80
C GLN A 123 3.80 16.43 2.59
N GLY A 124 2.67 17.13 2.69
CA GLY A 124 2.19 18.08 1.70
C GLY A 124 1.35 17.51 0.56
N ALA A 125 1.13 16.19 0.48
CA ALA A 125 0.23 15.65 -0.53
C ALA A 125 -1.22 15.98 -0.23
N THR A 126 -1.99 16.21 -1.29
CA THR A 126 -3.40 16.61 -1.29
C THR A 126 -4.28 15.52 -1.90
N ALA A 127 -5.61 15.70 -1.85
CA ALA A 127 -6.55 14.83 -2.53
C ALA A 127 -6.32 14.80 -4.05
N ALA A 128 -5.93 15.92 -4.66
CA ALA A 128 -5.59 15.99 -6.07
C ALA A 128 -4.35 15.13 -6.44
N ASP A 129 -3.37 15.04 -5.53
CA ASP A 129 -2.21 14.17 -5.72
C ASP A 129 -2.60 12.70 -5.66
N VAL A 130 -3.48 12.33 -4.75
CA VAL A 130 -4.05 10.98 -4.66
C VAL A 130 -4.75 10.62 -5.96
N ASP A 131 -5.61 11.51 -6.48
CA ASP A 131 -6.34 11.30 -7.74
C ASP A 131 -5.41 11.17 -8.95
N ARG A 132 -4.39 12.00 -8.99
CA ARG A 132 -3.38 11.97 -10.06
C ARG A 132 -2.60 10.64 -10.10
N ILE A 133 -2.29 10.09 -8.93
CA ILE A 133 -1.47 8.87 -8.82
C ILE A 133 -2.31 7.60 -8.97
N ALA A 134 -3.38 7.51 -8.20
CA ALA A 134 -4.19 6.29 -8.14
C ALA A 134 -5.24 6.20 -9.25
N GLY A 135 -5.64 7.33 -9.81
CA GLY A 135 -6.74 7.42 -10.76
C GLY A 135 -8.11 7.50 -10.08
N LYS A 136 -9.09 8.05 -10.80
CA LYS A 136 -10.48 8.10 -10.32
C LYS A 136 -11.07 6.69 -10.35
N GLY A 137 -11.73 6.29 -9.27
CA GLY A 137 -12.34 4.95 -9.16
C GLY A 137 -11.41 3.86 -8.65
N SER A 138 -10.14 4.17 -8.34
CA SER A 138 -9.24 3.22 -7.68
C SER A 138 -9.57 3.08 -6.19
N LEU A 139 -9.19 1.93 -5.60
CA LEU A 139 -9.22 1.71 -4.15
C LEU A 139 -8.05 2.42 -3.45
N ALA A 140 -7.97 3.74 -3.61
CA ALA A 140 -6.96 4.54 -2.93
C ALA A 140 -7.28 4.67 -1.44
N MET A 141 -6.29 4.38 -0.60
CA MET A 141 -6.34 4.46 0.86
C MET A 141 -5.33 5.52 1.34
N PRO A 142 -5.71 6.81 1.37
CA PRO A 142 -4.85 7.87 1.88
C PRO A 142 -4.53 7.64 3.34
N ASN A 143 -3.24 7.66 3.69
CA ASN A 143 -2.80 7.46 5.06
C ASN A 143 -2.39 8.79 5.70
N VAL A 144 -3.10 9.17 6.77
CA VAL A 144 -2.89 10.41 7.51
C VAL A 144 -2.69 10.10 8.99
N SER A 145 -1.51 10.37 9.54
CA SER A 145 -1.19 10.12 10.95
C SER A 145 -0.83 11.41 11.69
N ARG A 146 0.28 12.03 11.33
CA ARG A 146 0.85 13.18 12.08
C ARG A 146 -0.10 14.37 12.17
N SER A 147 -0.83 14.69 11.10
CA SER A 147 -1.78 15.80 11.09
C SER A 147 -2.96 15.59 12.04
N VAL A 148 -3.38 14.33 12.24
CA VAL A 148 -4.43 13.99 13.20
C VAL A 148 -3.87 14.00 14.61
N LEU A 149 -2.73 13.34 14.85
CA LEU A 149 -2.11 13.23 16.18
C LEU A 149 -1.66 14.57 16.75
N ALA A 150 -1.29 15.53 15.90
CA ALA A 150 -0.91 16.87 16.33
C ALA A 150 -2.07 17.67 16.98
N ALA A 151 -3.31 17.25 16.78
CA ALA A 151 -4.47 17.85 17.44
C ALA A 151 -4.71 17.33 18.88
N GLY A 152 -3.98 16.27 19.29
CA GLY A 152 -4.12 15.69 20.62
C GLY A 152 -3.44 16.49 21.73
N PRO A 153 -3.61 16.07 23.00
CA PRO A 153 -4.12 14.73 23.42
C PRO A 153 -5.64 14.63 23.59
N ASP A 154 -6.40 15.73 23.47
CA ASP A 154 -7.85 15.68 23.68
C ASP A 154 -8.56 14.81 22.63
N VAL A 155 -9.47 13.94 23.10
CA VAL A 155 -10.20 12.99 22.23
C VAL A 155 -11.14 13.68 21.26
N ALA A 156 -11.78 14.78 21.66
CA ALA A 156 -12.69 15.52 20.80
C ALA A 156 -11.94 16.22 19.67
N ASP A 157 -10.77 16.78 19.95
CA ASP A 157 -9.89 17.42 18.97
C ASP A 157 -9.30 16.39 18.00
N LEU A 158 -8.84 15.24 18.47
CA LEU A 158 -8.40 14.12 17.64
C LEU A 158 -9.49 13.64 16.69
N ARG A 159 -10.71 13.43 17.23
CA ARG A 159 -11.89 13.03 16.44
C ARG A 159 -12.24 14.07 15.39
N LYS A 160 -12.26 15.35 15.77
CA LYS A 160 -12.51 16.44 14.83
C LYS A 160 -11.48 16.45 13.70
N ALA A 161 -10.19 16.39 14.03
CA ALA A 161 -9.10 16.35 13.04
C ALA A 161 -9.24 15.15 12.09
N ALA A 162 -9.56 13.96 12.59
CA ALA A 162 -9.78 12.77 11.77
C ALA A 162 -10.97 12.94 10.82
N LEU A 163 -12.10 13.46 11.30
CA LEU A 163 -13.28 13.72 10.49
C LEU A 163 -13.02 14.78 9.41
N ASP A 164 -12.28 15.84 9.72
CA ASP A 164 -11.93 16.88 8.76
C ASP A 164 -10.98 16.36 7.66
N GLN A 165 -10.09 15.41 8.00
CA GLN A 165 -9.30 14.71 6.98
C GLN A 165 -10.19 13.78 6.13
N ALA A 166 -11.08 13.00 6.74
CA ALA A 166 -11.96 12.08 6.03
C ALA A 166 -12.85 12.78 4.98
N LYS A 167 -13.32 13.99 5.27
CA LYS A 167 -14.11 14.81 4.31
C LYS A 167 -13.37 15.10 3.01
N GLN A 168 -12.02 15.16 3.04
CA GLN A 168 -11.21 15.43 1.85
C GLN A 168 -11.06 14.18 0.97
N PHE A 169 -11.32 13.01 1.51
CA PHE A 169 -11.16 11.71 0.86
C PHE A 169 -12.46 10.90 0.98
N PRO A 170 -13.51 11.26 0.22
CA PRO A 170 -14.74 10.47 0.25
C PRO A 170 -14.46 9.02 -0.16
N LEU A 171 -15.16 8.10 0.49
CA LEU A 171 -15.07 6.66 0.15
C LEU A 171 -15.31 6.48 -1.34
N ARG A 172 -14.34 5.87 -1.99
CA ARG A 172 -14.42 5.48 -3.40
C ARG A 172 -14.78 4.01 -3.42
N VAL A 173 -16.06 3.75 -3.61
CA VAL A 173 -16.55 2.40 -3.88
C VAL A 173 -16.43 2.21 -5.38
N ALA A 174 -15.69 1.19 -5.79
CA ALA A 174 -15.59 0.79 -7.20
C ALA A 174 -16.86 0.07 -7.64
#